data_77da9d39f98b19c446f2015b4905e198
#
_entry.id   77da9d39f98b19c446f2015b4905e198
#
_cell.length_a   1.000
_cell.length_b   1.000
_cell.length_c   1.000
_cell.angle_alpha   90.00
_cell.angle_beta   90.00
_cell.angle_gamma   90.00
#
_symmetry.space_group_name_H-M   'P 1'
#
loop_
_entity.id
_entity.type
_entity.pdbx_description
1 polymer ?
#
loop_
_entity_poly.entity_id
_entity_poly.type
_entity_poly.pdbx_seq_one_letter_code
_entity_poly.pdbx_strand_id
1 'polypeptide(L)'
;MEQVSEIANKLLERLSAIDYDGLIVYDIQDESSRISAPRPFPFMQTHDPRAYSKLLSEKSKHPVITYKSVSQRGKAEFDEWLTQAQDVYGVKDIVLVGSPSSAKDVALPLAKAYDALAEHPRDFHLGGVTIAERHAKKADEHQRLMQKTAQGCSYFISQAVYNPQATIDLISRYARECRTQGIKPKRIILTFAPCGSAKTLEFMEWLGISVPEATRYRILDASSPLGESIRVCRNSLEQILDACIHLGVPLGLNIESLTNRKEEIDAAVRLFKLLKATMDLRLAEEAVEAI
;
A
#
# COMPACT_ATOMS: atom_id res chain seq x y z
N MET A 1 -15.98 -8.59 -20.16
CA MET A 1 -16.00 -9.47 -18.95
C MET A 1 -15.06 -10.66 -19.10
N GLU A 2 -15.03 -11.34 -20.24
CA GLU A 2 -14.17 -12.52 -20.48
C GLU A 2 -12.67 -12.21 -20.27
N GLN A 3 -12.17 -11.14 -20.87
CA GLN A 3 -10.78 -10.70 -20.73
C GLN A 3 -10.37 -10.41 -19.27
N VAL A 4 -11.24 -9.80 -18.46
CA VAL A 4 -10.96 -9.49 -17.04
C VAL A 4 -10.89 -10.77 -16.22
N SER A 5 -11.78 -11.74 -16.52
CA SER A 5 -11.76 -13.05 -15.87
C SER A 5 -10.49 -13.84 -16.20
N GLU A 6 -9.99 -13.73 -17.42
CA GLU A 6 -8.71 -14.34 -17.82
C GLU A 6 -7.52 -13.73 -17.09
N ILE A 7 -7.48 -12.39 -16.94
CA ILE A 7 -6.44 -11.69 -16.16
C ILE A 7 -6.48 -12.16 -14.71
N ALA A 8 -7.67 -12.24 -14.09
CA ALA A 8 -7.82 -12.73 -12.73
C ALA A 8 -7.34 -14.18 -12.58
N ASN A 9 -7.68 -15.07 -13.52
CA ASN A 9 -7.23 -16.46 -13.49
C ASN A 9 -5.70 -16.56 -13.57
N LYS A 10 -5.06 -15.83 -14.48
CA LYS A 10 -3.58 -15.79 -14.60
C LYS A 10 -2.91 -15.27 -13.34
N LEU A 11 -3.49 -14.27 -12.67
CA LEU A 11 -3.00 -13.78 -11.40
C LEU A 11 -3.10 -14.86 -10.32
N LEU A 12 -4.27 -15.46 -10.13
CA LEU A 12 -4.49 -16.46 -9.09
C LEU A 12 -3.68 -17.74 -9.32
N GLU A 13 -3.45 -18.13 -10.58
CA GLU A 13 -2.55 -19.23 -10.92
C GLU A 13 -1.11 -18.95 -10.43
N ARG A 14 -0.61 -17.73 -10.65
CA ARG A 14 0.72 -17.34 -10.12
C ARG A 14 0.78 -17.32 -8.60
N LEU A 15 -0.32 -16.95 -7.95
CA LEU A 15 -0.40 -16.90 -6.49
C LEU A 15 -0.66 -18.25 -5.84
N SER A 16 -1.03 -19.30 -6.59
CA SER A 16 -1.38 -20.62 -6.05
C SER A 16 -0.26 -21.29 -5.24
N ALA A 17 1.00 -20.89 -5.48
CA ALA A 17 2.18 -21.44 -4.81
C ALA A 17 2.60 -20.64 -3.56
N ILE A 18 1.81 -19.68 -3.11
CA ILE A 18 2.08 -18.83 -1.95
C ILE A 18 0.87 -18.80 -1.02
N ASP A 19 1.14 -18.68 0.26
CA ASP A 19 0.14 -18.50 1.30
C ASP A 19 0.02 -17.01 1.64
N TYR A 20 -1.14 -16.42 1.35
CA TYR A 20 -1.42 -14.99 1.54
C TYR A 20 -2.80 -14.80 2.19
N ASP A 21 -2.93 -13.75 2.99
CA ASP A 21 -4.16 -13.47 3.74
C ASP A 21 -5.24 -12.77 2.91
N GLY A 22 -4.85 -12.03 1.88
CA GLY A 22 -5.78 -11.27 1.06
C GLY A 22 -5.12 -10.57 -0.12
N LEU A 23 -5.93 -9.84 -0.87
CA LEU A 23 -5.51 -9.10 -2.05
C LEU A 23 -5.85 -7.61 -1.91
N ILE A 24 -5.13 -6.77 -2.65
CA ILE A 24 -5.40 -5.34 -2.73
C ILE A 24 -5.70 -4.99 -4.18
N VAL A 25 -6.77 -4.25 -4.42
CA VAL A 25 -7.12 -3.69 -5.73
C VAL A 25 -7.07 -2.17 -5.65
N TYR A 26 -6.16 -1.57 -6.40
CA TYR A 26 -5.97 -0.13 -6.45
C TYR A 26 -6.98 0.55 -7.40
N ASP A 27 -7.46 1.73 -7.01
CA ASP A 27 -8.18 2.67 -7.88
C ASP A 27 -7.17 3.64 -8.50
N ILE A 28 -6.54 3.23 -9.60
CA ILE A 28 -5.49 4.00 -10.25
C ILE A 28 -6.11 5.09 -11.12
N GLN A 29 -5.77 6.35 -10.83
CA GLN A 29 -6.21 7.52 -11.56
C GLN A 29 -5.09 8.07 -12.44
N ASP A 30 -5.47 8.84 -13.47
CA ASP A 30 -4.49 9.60 -14.24
C ASP A 30 -3.96 10.77 -13.42
N GLU A 31 -2.75 10.62 -12.92
CA GLU A 31 -2.02 11.65 -12.18
C GLU A 31 -0.93 12.33 -13.02
N SER A 32 -1.06 12.34 -14.35
CA SER A 32 -0.05 12.91 -15.25
C SER A 32 0.21 14.40 -14.97
N SER A 33 -0.75 15.10 -14.37
CA SER A 33 -0.61 16.50 -13.92
C SER A 33 0.01 16.66 -12.52
N ARG A 34 0.37 15.56 -11.84
CA ARG A 34 0.86 15.59 -10.46
C ARG A 34 2.16 16.37 -10.29
N ILE A 35 3.06 16.22 -11.25
CA ILE A 35 4.33 16.94 -11.35
C ILE A 35 4.59 17.34 -12.80
N SER A 36 5.50 18.27 -13.03
CA SER A 36 5.85 18.74 -14.40
C SER A 36 6.63 17.69 -15.21
N ALA A 37 7.25 16.70 -14.55
CA ALA A 37 7.95 15.63 -15.24
C ALA A 37 6.97 14.65 -15.91
N PRO A 38 7.24 14.19 -17.14
CA PRO A 38 6.38 13.24 -17.83
C PRO A 38 6.33 11.92 -17.09
N ARG A 39 5.17 11.27 -17.08
CA ARG A 39 5.02 9.93 -16.50
C ARG A 39 5.85 8.91 -17.30
N PRO A 40 6.78 8.15 -16.67
CA PRO A 40 7.65 7.21 -17.37
C PRO A 40 6.92 6.08 -18.09
N PHE A 41 5.82 5.59 -17.53
CA PHE A 41 4.92 4.64 -18.18
C PHE A 41 3.58 5.32 -18.49
N PRO A 42 3.04 5.19 -19.72
CA PRO A 42 1.74 5.75 -20.05
C PRO A 42 0.65 5.27 -19.09
N PHE A 43 -0.27 6.17 -18.76
CA PHE A 43 -1.44 5.78 -17.98
C PHE A 43 -2.30 4.82 -18.81
N MET A 44 -2.71 3.73 -18.20
CA MET A 44 -3.71 2.82 -18.75
C MET A 44 -4.90 2.78 -17.81
N GLN A 45 -6.07 3.05 -18.35
CA GLN A 45 -7.31 3.00 -17.57
C GLN A 45 -7.53 1.58 -17.02
N THR A 46 -7.75 1.48 -15.73
CA THR A 46 -8.04 0.22 -15.06
C THR A 46 -9.54 -0.08 -15.09
N HIS A 47 -9.89 -1.32 -14.82
CA HIS A 47 -11.28 -1.73 -14.62
C HIS A 47 -11.82 -1.14 -13.31
N ASP A 48 -13.16 -1.12 -13.17
CA ASP A 48 -13.79 -0.72 -11.91
C ASP A 48 -13.24 -1.59 -10.76
N PRO A 49 -12.59 -0.99 -9.76
CA PRO A 49 -11.94 -1.72 -8.68
C PRO A 49 -12.93 -2.58 -7.88
N ARG A 50 -14.21 -2.18 -7.77
CA ARG A 50 -15.25 -2.94 -7.08
C ARG A 50 -15.58 -4.25 -7.80
N ALA A 51 -15.78 -4.17 -9.11
CA ALA A 51 -16.07 -5.33 -9.96
C ALA A 51 -14.91 -6.31 -9.97
N TYR A 52 -13.66 -5.80 -10.03
CA TYR A 52 -12.47 -6.63 -9.99
C TYR A 52 -12.26 -7.26 -8.62
N SER A 53 -12.48 -6.51 -7.54
CA SER A 53 -12.42 -7.03 -6.16
C SER A 53 -13.43 -8.17 -5.93
N LYS A 54 -14.67 -8.01 -6.39
CA LYS A 54 -15.68 -9.06 -6.32
C LYS A 54 -15.21 -10.33 -7.04
N LEU A 55 -14.74 -10.19 -8.28
CA LEU A 55 -14.25 -11.31 -9.09
C LEU A 55 -13.08 -12.04 -8.40
N LEU A 56 -12.12 -11.30 -7.87
CA LEU A 56 -10.98 -11.88 -7.15
C LEU A 56 -11.42 -12.58 -5.87
N SER A 57 -12.29 -11.98 -5.07
CA SER A 57 -12.79 -12.57 -3.82
C SER A 57 -13.59 -13.85 -4.09
N GLU A 58 -14.46 -13.85 -5.12
CA GLU A 58 -15.24 -15.03 -5.50
C GLU A 58 -14.36 -16.21 -5.96
N LYS A 59 -13.27 -15.91 -6.70
CA LYS A 59 -12.34 -16.93 -7.23
C LYS A 59 -11.33 -17.42 -6.19
N SER A 60 -10.72 -16.52 -5.43
CA SER A 60 -9.66 -16.85 -4.47
C SER A 60 -10.18 -17.31 -3.11
N LYS A 61 -11.41 -16.92 -2.74
CA LYS A 61 -11.98 -17.07 -1.41
C LYS A 61 -11.27 -16.27 -0.32
N HIS A 62 -10.37 -15.36 -0.70
CA HIS A 62 -9.69 -14.43 0.20
C HIS A 62 -10.38 -13.07 0.24
N PRO A 63 -10.24 -12.32 1.35
CA PRO A 63 -10.70 -10.94 1.42
C PRO A 63 -9.92 -10.05 0.43
N VAL A 64 -10.57 -8.99 -0.03
CA VAL A 64 -9.96 -8.03 -0.95
C VAL A 64 -10.17 -6.63 -0.43
N ILE A 65 -9.08 -5.91 -0.21
CA ILE A 65 -9.09 -4.48 0.11
C ILE A 65 -9.25 -3.70 -1.19
N THR A 66 -10.30 -2.89 -1.26
CA THR A 66 -10.61 -2.08 -2.44
C THR A 66 -10.25 -0.61 -2.20
N TYR A 67 -9.37 -0.05 -3.01
CA TYR A 67 -9.04 1.36 -2.97
C TYR A 67 -10.11 2.21 -3.65
N LYS A 68 -10.28 3.44 -3.13
CA LYS A 68 -11.12 4.47 -3.74
C LYS A 68 -10.44 5.83 -3.71
N SER A 69 -10.17 6.38 -4.87
CA SER A 69 -9.80 7.79 -5.01
C SER A 69 -11.05 8.67 -4.91
N VAL A 70 -11.04 9.62 -3.96
CA VAL A 70 -12.23 10.44 -3.65
C VAL A 70 -12.17 11.85 -4.22
N SER A 71 -11.05 12.29 -4.76
CA SER A 71 -10.79 13.68 -5.11
C SER A 71 -11.54 14.20 -6.33
N GLN A 72 -11.96 13.31 -7.23
CA GLN A 72 -12.47 13.71 -8.56
C GLN A 72 -13.99 13.89 -8.63
N ARG A 73 -14.73 13.38 -7.64
CA ARG A 73 -16.20 13.35 -7.62
C ARG A 73 -16.75 13.92 -6.33
N GLY A 74 -17.98 14.45 -6.40
CA GLY A 74 -18.66 15.04 -5.24
C GLY A 74 -19.17 14.01 -4.23
N LYS A 75 -19.70 14.51 -3.07
CA LYS A 75 -20.22 13.66 -1.98
C LYS A 75 -21.34 12.72 -2.47
N ALA A 76 -22.28 13.20 -3.26
CA ALA A 76 -23.41 12.38 -3.74
C ALA A 76 -22.97 11.16 -4.55
N GLU A 77 -22.00 11.34 -5.45
CA GLU A 77 -21.44 10.24 -6.26
C GLU A 77 -20.60 9.28 -5.38
N PHE A 78 -19.98 9.79 -4.32
CA PHE A 78 -19.26 8.97 -3.37
C PHE A 78 -20.21 8.12 -2.51
N ASP A 79 -21.31 8.69 -2.03
CA ASP A 79 -22.36 7.97 -1.28
C ASP A 79 -23.00 6.86 -2.14
N GLU A 80 -23.25 7.14 -3.41
CA GLU A 80 -23.72 6.15 -4.37
C GLU A 80 -22.69 5.04 -4.60
N TRP A 81 -21.41 5.41 -4.74
CA TRP A 81 -20.33 4.46 -4.89
C TRP A 81 -20.23 3.51 -3.69
N LEU A 82 -20.37 4.02 -2.46
CA LEU A 82 -20.36 3.21 -1.23
C LEU A 82 -21.54 2.25 -1.21
N THR A 83 -22.74 2.72 -1.53
CA THR A 83 -23.94 1.89 -1.60
C THR A 83 -23.74 0.73 -2.57
N GLN A 84 -23.32 1.01 -3.79
CA GLN A 84 -23.07 -0.02 -4.81
C GLN A 84 -21.91 -0.94 -4.42
N ALA A 85 -20.84 -0.40 -3.79
CA ALA A 85 -19.68 -1.18 -3.38
C ALA A 85 -20.08 -2.33 -2.46
N GLN A 86 -20.97 -2.10 -1.50
CA GLN A 86 -21.44 -3.15 -0.61
C GLN A 86 -22.59 -3.98 -1.23
N ASP A 87 -23.65 -3.33 -1.72
CA ASP A 87 -24.88 -4.02 -2.12
C ASP A 87 -24.73 -4.83 -3.41
N VAL A 88 -23.92 -4.34 -4.36
CA VAL A 88 -23.74 -5.00 -5.68
C VAL A 88 -22.46 -5.82 -5.73
N TYR A 89 -21.38 -5.30 -5.12
CA TYR A 89 -20.06 -5.89 -5.26
C TYR A 89 -19.57 -6.64 -4.01
N GLY A 90 -20.25 -6.50 -2.87
CA GLY A 90 -19.90 -7.19 -1.63
C GLY A 90 -18.57 -6.72 -1.01
N VAL A 91 -18.15 -5.50 -1.35
CA VAL A 91 -16.93 -4.89 -0.81
C VAL A 91 -17.12 -4.58 0.68
N LYS A 92 -16.19 -5.03 1.51
CA LYS A 92 -16.18 -4.80 2.97
C LYS A 92 -14.99 -3.98 3.43
N ASP A 93 -13.83 -4.22 2.84
CA ASP A 93 -12.57 -3.59 3.20
C ASP A 93 -12.23 -2.51 2.17
N ILE A 94 -12.08 -1.26 2.63
CA ILE A 94 -11.79 -0.13 1.75
C ILE A 94 -10.63 0.71 2.28
N VAL A 95 -9.91 1.32 1.34
CA VAL A 95 -8.92 2.36 1.61
C VAL A 95 -9.27 3.60 0.78
N LEU A 96 -9.49 4.73 1.45
CA LEU A 96 -9.74 6.00 0.78
C LEU A 96 -8.43 6.74 0.49
N VAL A 97 -8.29 7.24 -0.73
CA VAL A 97 -7.13 8.00 -1.18
C VAL A 97 -7.58 9.39 -1.62
N GLY A 98 -6.95 10.41 -1.05
CA GLY A 98 -7.14 11.80 -1.45
C GLY A 98 -6.31 12.18 -2.67
N SER A 99 -6.43 13.45 -3.07
CA SER A 99 -5.62 14.02 -4.14
C SER A 99 -4.16 14.21 -3.75
N PRO A 100 -3.24 14.29 -4.72
CA PRO A 100 -1.91 14.85 -4.51
C PRO A 100 -1.99 16.26 -3.89
N SER A 101 -1.01 16.64 -3.08
CA SER A 101 -0.96 17.96 -2.42
C SER A 101 -0.90 19.16 -3.38
N SER A 102 -0.60 18.92 -4.65
CA SER A 102 -0.54 19.91 -5.72
C SER A 102 -1.87 20.14 -6.45
N ALA A 103 -2.90 19.31 -6.18
CA ALA A 103 -4.19 19.45 -6.85
C ALA A 103 -4.91 20.72 -6.41
N LYS A 104 -5.38 21.51 -7.39
CA LYS A 104 -6.09 22.78 -7.16
C LYS A 104 -7.60 22.59 -7.01
N ASP A 105 -8.17 21.63 -7.73
CA ASP A 105 -9.61 21.37 -7.75
C ASP A 105 -9.88 19.98 -7.16
N VAL A 106 -10.30 19.95 -5.90
CA VAL A 106 -10.64 18.72 -5.18
C VAL A 106 -12.14 18.74 -4.91
N ALA A 107 -12.90 17.91 -5.63
CA ALA A 107 -14.36 17.84 -5.49
C ALA A 107 -14.79 17.31 -4.12
N LEU A 108 -14.06 16.32 -3.58
CA LEU A 108 -14.28 15.80 -2.23
C LEU A 108 -12.92 15.65 -1.51
N PRO A 109 -12.61 16.52 -0.54
CA PRO A 109 -11.44 16.38 0.32
C PRO A 109 -11.50 15.08 1.14
N LEU A 110 -10.33 14.44 1.37
CA LEU A 110 -10.26 13.16 2.07
C LEU A 110 -10.93 13.19 3.47
N ALA A 111 -10.74 14.27 4.24
CA ALA A 111 -11.39 14.42 5.54
C ALA A 111 -12.91 14.39 5.41
N LYS A 112 -13.47 15.05 4.39
CA LYS A 112 -14.91 15.04 4.12
C LYS A 112 -15.42 13.69 3.61
N ALA A 113 -14.57 12.92 2.93
CA ALA A 113 -14.90 11.56 2.55
C ALA A 113 -14.98 10.63 3.79
N TYR A 114 -14.09 10.82 4.77
CA TYR A 114 -14.19 10.11 6.05
C TYR A 114 -15.45 10.49 6.83
N ASP A 115 -15.81 11.78 6.89
CA ASP A 115 -17.04 12.24 7.53
C ASP A 115 -18.26 11.59 6.84
N ALA A 116 -18.31 11.62 5.50
CA ALA A 116 -19.39 11.01 4.71
C ALA A 116 -19.50 9.51 4.92
N LEU A 117 -18.35 8.81 5.02
CA LEU A 117 -18.34 7.37 5.30
C LEU A 117 -18.89 7.05 6.70
N ALA A 118 -18.52 7.87 7.71
CA ALA A 118 -19.00 7.69 9.08
C ALA A 118 -20.53 7.90 9.22
N GLU A 119 -21.10 8.75 8.37
CA GLU A 119 -22.56 9.02 8.30
C GLU A 119 -23.29 8.00 7.41
N HIS A 120 -22.57 7.21 6.62
CA HIS A 120 -23.18 6.32 5.64
C HIS A 120 -23.83 5.08 6.30
N PRO A 121 -25.03 4.64 5.84
CA PRO A 121 -25.75 3.51 6.45
C PRO A 121 -25.09 2.15 6.23
N ARG A 122 -24.08 2.06 5.35
CA ARG A 122 -23.30 0.83 5.12
C ARG A 122 -22.02 0.88 5.92
N ASP A 123 -21.68 -0.25 6.55
CA ASP A 123 -20.49 -0.39 7.38
C ASP A 123 -19.33 -0.96 6.57
N PHE A 124 -18.16 -0.34 6.70
CA PHE A 124 -16.92 -0.74 6.02
C PHE A 124 -15.77 -0.83 7.00
N HIS A 125 -14.92 -1.82 6.82
CA HIS A 125 -13.63 -1.89 7.49
C HIS A 125 -12.66 -0.94 6.78
N LEU A 126 -12.45 0.22 7.38
CA LEU A 126 -11.72 1.33 6.78
C LEU A 126 -10.23 1.25 7.09
N GLY A 127 -9.41 1.32 6.05
CA GLY A 127 -7.98 1.56 6.12
C GLY A 127 -7.59 2.93 5.56
N GLY A 128 -6.35 3.30 5.81
CA GLY A 128 -5.75 4.53 5.29
C GLY A 128 -4.38 4.29 4.67
N VAL A 129 -3.90 5.26 3.90
CA VAL A 129 -2.53 5.26 3.35
C VAL A 129 -1.60 6.01 4.30
N THR A 130 -0.37 5.53 4.46
CA THR A 130 0.72 6.22 5.13
C THR A 130 1.93 6.37 4.22
N ILE A 131 2.64 7.49 4.32
CA ILE A 131 3.76 7.83 3.46
C ILE A 131 4.93 8.31 4.32
N ALA A 132 5.92 7.43 4.52
CA ALA A 132 7.07 7.70 5.36
C ALA A 132 7.91 8.90 4.87
N GLU A 133 7.94 9.16 3.57
CA GLU A 133 8.63 10.32 2.97
C GLU A 133 8.04 11.66 3.42
N ARG A 134 6.77 11.71 3.78
CA ARG A 134 6.17 12.90 4.40
C ARG A 134 6.70 13.12 5.81
N HIS A 135 6.90 12.03 6.56
CA HIS A 135 7.50 12.10 7.89
C HIS A 135 8.95 12.61 7.81
N ALA A 136 9.74 12.11 6.88
CA ALA A 136 11.11 12.57 6.65
C ALA A 136 11.19 14.07 6.32
N LYS A 137 10.17 14.63 5.63
CA LYS A 137 10.14 16.05 5.24
C LYS A 137 9.56 16.99 6.29
N LYS A 138 8.50 16.56 7.02
CA LYS A 138 7.70 17.43 7.89
C LYS A 138 7.56 16.92 9.32
N ALA A 139 8.00 15.70 9.60
CA ALA A 139 7.86 15.00 10.88
C ALA A 139 6.42 14.93 11.43
N ASP A 140 5.40 14.97 10.54
CA ASP A 140 3.98 15.06 10.91
C ASP A 140 3.12 13.85 10.51
N GLU A 141 3.66 12.87 9.76
CA GLU A 141 2.85 11.75 9.26
C GLU A 141 2.26 10.90 10.41
N HIS A 142 2.96 10.76 11.54
CA HIS A 142 2.40 10.09 12.73
C HIS A 142 1.14 10.78 13.25
N GLN A 143 1.07 12.12 13.21
CA GLN A 143 -0.14 12.86 13.58
C GLN A 143 -1.29 12.60 12.60
N ARG A 144 -0.97 12.45 11.30
CA ARG A 144 -1.97 12.06 10.29
C ARG A 144 -2.52 10.66 10.54
N LEU A 145 -1.68 9.72 11.01
CA LEU A 145 -2.15 8.39 11.42
C LEU A 145 -3.08 8.48 12.62
N MET A 146 -2.77 9.32 13.62
CA MET A 146 -3.65 9.55 14.77
C MET A 146 -4.99 10.15 14.35
N GLN A 147 -4.99 11.17 13.48
CA GLN A 147 -6.20 11.78 12.94
C GLN A 147 -7.06 10.79 12.16
N LYS A 148 -6.47 10.01 11.27
CA LYS A 148 -7.16 8.97 10.51
C LYS A 148 -7.72 7.86 11.41
N THR A 149 -7.00 7.50 12.48
CA THR A 149 -7.50 6.57 13.50
C THR A 149 -8.76 7.12 14.18
N ALA A 150 -8.75 8.40 14.56
CA ALA A 150 -9.93 9.07 15.12
C ALA A 150 -11.11 9.15 14.11
N GLN A 151 -10.82 9.14 12.82
CA GLN A 151 -11.81 9.11 11.72
C GLN A 151 -12.24 7.69 11.32
N GLY A 152 -11.85 6.66 12.08
CA GLY A 152 -12.31 5.28 11.88
C GLY A 152 -11.32 4.35 11.16
N CYS A 153 -10.13 4.82 10.75
CA CYS A 153 -9.15 3.91 10.15
C CYS A 153 -8.64 2.89 11.18
N SER A 154 -8.72 1.61 10.84
CA SER A 154 -8.32 0.49 11.68
C SER A 154 -6.98 -0.15 11.26
N TYR A 155 -6.46 0.22 10.11
CA TYR A 155 -5.13 -0.19 9.60
C TYR A 155 -4.61 0.84 8.59
N PHE A 156 -3.31 0.77 8.31
CA PHE A 156 -2.64 1.64 7.34
C PHE A 156 -1.80 0.81 6.37
N ILE A 157 -1.77 1.23 5.10
CA ILE A 157 -0.93 0.63 4.06
C ILE A 157 0.10 1.67 3.62
N SER A 158 1.38 1.29 3.65
CA SER A 158 2.45 2.21 3.29
C SER A 158 2.62 2.31 1.78
N GLN A 159 3.24 3.41 1.34
CA GLN A 159 3.87 3.45 0.02
C GLN A 159 5.06 2.47 0.00
N ALA A 160 5.53 2.06 -1.20
CA ALA A 160 6.65 1.15 -1.33
C ALA A 160 7.91 1.66 -0.59
N VAL A 161 8.55 0.78 0.18
CA VAL A 161 9.68 1.13 1.05
C VAL A 161 11.00 0.84 0.35
N TYR A 162 11.77 1.90 0.08
CA TYR A 162 13.17 1.85 -0.37
C TYR A 162 14.09 2.67 0.52
N ASN A 163 13.52 3.48 1.41
CA ASN A 163 14.21 4.21 2.47
C ASN A 163 13.70 3.70 3.84
N PRO A 164 14.33 2.67 4.42
CA PRO A 164 13.88 2.09 5.67
C PRO A 164 13.96 3.07 6.84
N GLN A 165 14.92 4.00 6.85
CA GLN A 165 15.08 4.95 7.97
C GLN A 165 13.86 5.85 8.13
N ALA A 166 13.29 6.37 7.03
CA ALA A 166 12.06 7.17 7.09
C ALA A 166 10.88 6.40 7.69
N THR A 167 10.80 5.11 7.37
CA THR A 167 9.76 4.21 7.91
C THR A 167 9.98 3.91 9.40
N ILE A 168 11.23 3.67 9.81
CA ILE A 168 11.61 3.46 11.22
C ILE A 168 11.27 4.69 12.05
N ASP A 169 11.62 5.88 11.58
CA ASP A 169 11.35 7.15 12.28
C ASP A 169 9.83 7.35 12.45
N LEU A 170 9.07 7.10 11.39
CA LEU A 170 7.61 7.18 11.43
C LEU A 170 7.00 6.20 12.44
N ILE A 171 7.35 4.92 12.38
CA ILE A 171 6.80 3.88 13.27
C ILE A 171 7.18 4.17 14.72
N SER A 172 8.43 4.54 14.97
CA SER A 172 8.92 4.88 16.31
C SER A 172 8.17 6.07 16.91
N ARG A 173 7.96 7.12 16.11
CA ARG A 173 7.20 8.29 16.55
C ARG A 173 5.74 7.98 16.77
N TYR A 174 5.11 7.20 15.87
CA TYR A 174 3.73 6.75 16.01
C TYR A 174 3.52 5.90 17.26
N ALA A 175 4.39 4.92 17.53
CA ALA A 175 4.34 4.11 18.74
C ALA A 175 4.43 4.95 20.02
N ARG A 176 5.36 5.93 20.02
CA ARG A 176 5.51 6.85 21.14
C ARG A 176 4.26 7.70 21.36
N GLU A 177 3.70 8.24 20.30
CA GLU A 177 2.48 9.07 20.38
C GLU A 177 1.29 8.25 20.89
N CYS A 178 1.10 7.04 20.39
CA CYS A 178 0.06 6.13 20.86
C CYS A 178 0.18 5.85 22.36
N ARG A 179 1.41 5.59 22.86
CA ARG A 179 1.64 5.39 24.31
C ARG A 179 1.32 6.63 25.12
N THR A 180 1.74 7.81 24.64
CA THR A 180 1.46 9.08 25.32
C THR A 180 -0.03 9.36 25.44
N GLN A 181 -0.81 9.00 24.43
CA GLN A 181 -2.26 9.22 24.40
C GLN A 181 -3.08 8.04 24.93
N GLY A 182 -2.45 6.93 25.34
CA GLY A 182 -3.15 5.73 25.78
C GLY A 182 -3.97 5.04 24.69
N ILE A 183 -3.58 5.20 23.42
CA ILE A 183 -4.27 4.63 22.25
C ILE A 183 -3.53 3.39 21.77
N LYS A 184 -4.28 2.31 21.50
CA LYS A 184 -3.70 1.10 20.91
C LYS A 184 -3.27 1.37 19.44
N PRO A 185 -2.00 1.15 19.08
CA PRO A 185 -1.53 1.33 17.72
C PRO A 185 -2.32 0.49 16.72
N LYS A 186 -2.62 1.09 15.56
CA LYS A 186 -3.22 0.37 14.44
C LYS A 186 -2.13 -0.31 13.61
N ARG A 187 -2.50 -1.40 12.93
CA ARG A 187 -1.58 -2.14 12.06
C ARG A 187 -1.04 -1.26 10.93
N ILE A 188 0.25 -1.36 10.68
CA ILE A 188 0.90 -0.80 9.49
C ILE A 188 1.32 -1.94 8.58
N ILE A 189 0.77 -1.96 7.38
CA ILE A 189 1.11 -2.93 6.32
C ILE A 189 2.18 -2.28 5.46
N LEU A 190 3.39 -2.82 5.51
CA LEU A 190 4.55 -2.33 4.78
C LEU A 190 4.52 -2.84 3.35
N THR A 191 4.60 -1.92 2.39
CA THR A 191 4.58 -2.25 0.96
C THR A 191 6.00 -2.36 0.42
N PHE A 192 6.25 -3.42 -0.34
CA PHE A 192 7.49 -3.63 -1.09
C PHE A 192 7.18 -4.01 -2.53
N ALA A 193 8.04 -3.57 -3.45
CA ALA A 193 7.93 -3.84 -4.87
C ALA A 193 9.31 -4.10 -5.46
N PRO A 194 9.53 -5.12 -6.30
CA PRO A 194 10.79 -5.29 -7.00
C PRO A 194 10.96 -4.24 -8.09
N CYS A 195 12.21 -3.96 -8.45
CA CYS A 195 12.57 -3.03 -9.50
C CYS A 195 13.67 -3.61 -10.40
N GLY A 196 13.38 -3.77 -11.68
CA GLY A 196 14.30 -4.41 -12.63
C GLY A 196 14.98 -3.47 -13.63
N SER A 197 14.68 -2.17 -13.61
CA SER A 197 15.21 -1.25 -14.63
C SER A 197 15.27 0.20 -14.15
N ALA A 198 16.12 1.01 -14.82
CA ALA A 198 16.20 2.46 -14.60
C ALA A 198 14.82 3.12 -14.78
N LYS A 199 14.05 2.70 -15.80
CA LYS A 199 12.72 3.24 -16.08
C LYS A 199 11.73 2.94 -14.94
N THR A 200 11.82 1.78 -14.31
CA THR A 200 11.00 1.44 -13.12
C THR A 200 11.42 2.30 -11.92
N LEU A 201 12.71 2.55 -11.72
CA LEU A 201 13.21 3.47 -10.69
C LEU A 201 12.71 4.91 -10.92
N GLU A 202 12.78 5.40 -12.16
CA GLU A 202 12.23 6.72 -12.53
C GLU A 202 10.73 6.81 -12.24
N PHE A 203 9.99 5.73 -12.49
CA PHE A 203 8.57 5.67 -12.16
C PHE A 203 8.31 5.68 -10.66
N MET A 204 9.12 5.00 -9.87
CA MET A 204 9.05 5.05 -8.41
C MET A 204 9.28 6.47 -7.90
N GLU A 205 10.31 7.15 -8.39
CA GLU A 205 10.59 8.55 -8.05
C GLU A 205 9.44 9.47 -8.48
N TRP A 206 8.88 9.23 -9.66
CA TRP A 206 7.71 9.96 -10.16
C TRP A 206 6.49 9.77 -9.24
N LEU A 207 6.29 8.58 -8.68
CA LEU A 207 5.27 8.28 -7.67
C LEU A 207 5.58 8.91 -6.30
N GLY A 208 6.77 9.46 -6.11
CA GLY A 208 7.22 10.07 -4.86
C GLY A 208 7.84 9.08 -3.86
N ILE A 209 8.17 7.88 -4.32
CA ILE A 209 8.93 6.90 -3.53
C ILE A 209 10.40 7.35 -3.48
N SER A 210 10.94 7.49 -2.27
CA SER A 210 12.33 7.88 -2.07
C SER A 210 13.26 6.68 -2.22
N VAL A 211 14.08 6.70 -3.27
CA VAL A 211 15.15 5.72 -3.45
C VAL A 211 16.49 6.42 -3.20
N PRO A 212 17.21 6.10 -2.11
CA PRO A 212 18.51 6.70 -1.84
C PRO A 212 19.49 6.47 -3.00
N GLU A 213 20.31 7.46 -3.31
CA GLU A 213 21.23 7.45 -4.47
C GLU A 213 22.14 6.21 -4.48
N ALA A 214 22.73 5.87 -3.33
CA ALA A 214 23.55 4.67 -3.19
C ALA A 214 22.76 3.38 -3.47
N THR A 215 21.49 3.32 -3.09
CA THR A 215 20.60 2.20 -3.38
C THR A 215 20.29 2.10 -4.87
N ARG A 216 20.07 3.24 -5.53
CA ARG A 216 19.86 3.33 -6.98
C ARG A 216 21.06 2.78 -7.74
N TYR A 217 22.28 3.23 -7.42
CA TYR A 217 23.51 2.73 -8.04
C TYR A 217 23.70 1.24 -7.78
N ARG A 218 23.52 0.81 -6.54
CA ARG A 218 23.63 -0.61 -6.17
C ARG A 218 22.71 -1.51 -7.01
N ILE A 219 21.49 -1.07 -7.30
CA ILE A 219 20.55 -1.83 -8.14
C ILE A 219 20.99 -1.80 -9.60
N LEU A 220 21.30 -0.63 -10.14
CA LEU A 220 21.56 -0.47 -11.58
C LEU A 220 22.89 -1.07 -12.01
N ASP A 221 23.91 -1.06 -11.15
CA ASP A 221 25.25 -1.59 -11.45
C ASP A 221 25.36 -3.11 -11.18
N ALA A 222 24.32 -3.71 -10.61
CA ALA A 222 24.30 -5.15 -10.35
C ALA A 222 24.18 -5.95 -11.66
N SER A 223 24.82 -7.12 -11.72
CA SER A 223 24.65 -8.08 -12.83
C SER A 223 23.20 -8.54 -13.01
N SER A 224 22.40 -8.49 -11.94
CA SER A 224 20.97 -8.75 -11.95
C SER A 224 20.25 -7.65 -11.14
N PRO A 225 19.86 -6.53 -11.77
CA PRO A 225 19.17 -5.43 -11.09
C PRO A 225 17.92 -5.89 -10.32
N LEU A 226 17.13 -6.76 -10.93
CA LEU A 226 15.92 -7.32 -10.32
C LEU A 226 16.23 -8.14 -9.06
N GLY A 227 17.25 -9.01 -9.12
CA GLY A 227 17.71 -9.79 -7.97
C GLY A 227 18.27 -8.90 -6.85
N GLU A 228 18.97 -7.82 -7.22
CA GLU A 228 19.49 -6.87 -6.24
C GLU A 228 18.39 -6.06 -5.57
N SER A 229 17.34 -5.65 -6.31
CA SER A 229 16.19 -4.96 -5.72
C SER A 229 15.46 -5.84 -4.69
N ILE A 230 15.36 -7.14 -4.93
CA ILE A 230 14.81 -8.10 -3.95
C ILE A 230 15.66 -8.11 -2.66
N ARG A 231 17.00 -8.12 -2.79
CA ARG A 231 17.90 -8.05 -1.62
C ARG A 231 17.76 -6.71 -0.87
N VAL A 232 17.63 -5.62 -1.60
CA VAL A 232 17.37 -4.29 -1.00
C VAL A 232 16.07 -4.29 -0.21
N CYS A 233 14.99 -4.82 -0.76
CA CYS A 233 13.70 -4.93 -0.05
C CYS A 233 13.82 -5.79 1.21
N ARG A 234 14.50 -6.93 1.14
CA ARG A 234 14.74 -7.78 2.32
C ARG A 234 15.53 -7.05 3.40
N ASN A 235 16.65 -6.43 3.03
CA ASN A 235 17.49 -5.69 3.98
C ASN A 235 16.72 -4.52 4.62
N SER A 236 15.86 -3.85 3.85
CA SER A 236 14.99 -2.79 4.36
C SER A 236 13.98 -3.32 5.38
N LEU A 237 13.37 -4.49 5.11
CA LEU A 237 12.47 -5.14 6.06
C LEU A 237 13.22 -5.55 7.34
N GLU A 238 14.38 -6.17 7.22
CA GLU A 238 15.20 -6.56 8.38
C GLU A 238 15.53 -5.37 9.27
N GLN A 239 15.98 -4.24 8.69
CA GLN A 239 16.25 -3.02 9.45
C GLN A 239 15.00 -2.47 10.17
N ILE A 240 13.84 -2.50 9.51
CA ILE A 240 12.59 -2.06 10.12
C ILE A 240 12.18 -2.98 11.26
N LEU A 241 12.29 -4.30 11.09
CA LEU A 241 11.95 -5.26 12.14
C LEU A 241 12.91 -5.12 13.34
N ASP A 242 14.22 -5.04 13.11
CA ASP A 242 15.21 -4.83 14.17
C ASP A 242 14.91 -3.59 15.02
N ALA A 243 14.49 -2.50 14.38
CA ALA A 243 14.22 -1.25 15.07
C ALA A 243 12.81 -1.15 15.68
N CYS A 244 11.82 -1.86 15.15
CA CYS A 244 10.41 -1.56 15.43
C CYS A 244 9.59 -2.74 15.98
N ILE A 245 10.03 -3.98 15.86
CA ILE A 245 9.21 -5.15 16.22
C ILE A 245 8.75 -5.12 17.69
N HIS A 246 9.61 -4.63 18.58
CA HIS A 246 9.36 -4.50 20.03
C HIS A 246 8.54 -3.26 20.42
N LEU A 247 8.18 -2.38 19.47
CA LEU A 247 7.46 -1.14 19.79
C LEU A 247 5.95 -1.32 20.01
N GLY A 248 5.42 -2.52 19.79
CA GLY A 248 4.01 -2.84 19.98
C GLY A 248 3.08 -2.33 18.86
N VAL A 249 3.64 -1.90 17.72
CA VAL A 249 2.88 -1.58 16.50
C VAL A 249 2.75 -2.84 15.68
N PRO A 250 1.52 -3.38 15.45
CA PRO A 250 1.36 -4.56 14.61
C PRO A 250 1.82 -4.26 13.18
N LEU A 251 2.71 -5.07 12.63
CA LEU A 251 3.20 -4.94 11.27
C LEU A 251 2.58 -6.01 10.36
N GLY A 252 2.50 -5.72 9.07
CA GLY A 252 2.08 -6.63 8.02
C GLY A 252 2.87 -6.34 6.75
N LEU A 253 2.67 -7.17 5.72
CA LEU A 253 3.34 -7.05 4.42
C LEU A 253 2.33 -6.91 3.29
N ASN A 254 2.63 -6.04 2.35
CA ASN A 254 2.02 -5.95 1.04
C ASN A 254 3.12 -6.02 -0.02
N ILE A 255 2.96 -6.88 -1.00
CA ILE A 255 3.90 -6.99 -2.12
C ILE A 255 3.15 -6.67 -3.40
N GLU A 256 3.73 -5.77 -4.18
CA GLU A 256 3.14 -5.33 -5.45
C GLU A 256 4.15 -5.35 -6.59
N SER A 257 3.67 -5.33 -7.83
CA SER A 257 4.45 -5.01 -9.01
C SER A 257 4.00 -3.65 -9.53
N LEU A 258 4.94 -2.73 -9.70
CA LEU A 258 4.65 -1.37 -10.20
C LEU A 258 4.44 -1.33 -11.71
N THR A 259 4.76 -2.41 -12.40
CA THR A 259 4.63 -2.52 -13.84
C THR A 259 3.91 -3.81 -14.22
N ASN A 260 3.46 -3.90 -15.47
CA ASN A 260 2.89 -5.12 -16.05
C ASN A 260 3.93 -6.04 -16.73
N ARG A 261 5.23 -5.81 -16.49
CA ARG A 261 6.30 -6.63 -17.03
C ARG A 261 6.33 -7.98 -16.32
N LYS A 262 6.33 -9.05 -17.11
CA LYS A 262 6.27 -10.42 -16.58
C LYS A 262 7.36 -10.70 -15.55
N GLU A 263 8.60 -10.27 -15.86
CA GLU A 263 9.77 -10.51 -15.00
C GLU A 263 9.59 -9.84 -13.61
N GLU A 264 9.04 -8.63 -13.56
CA GLU A 264 8.78 -7.91 -12.31
C GLU A 264 7.61 -8.51 -11.53
N ILE A 265 6.57 -8.99 -12.22
CA ILE A 265 5.46 -9.73 -11.59
C ILE A 265 5.95 -11.04 -10.98
N ASP A 266 6.74 -11.81 -11.72
CA ASP A 266 7.30 -13.08 -11.22
C ASP A 266 8.30 -12.83 -10.07
N ALA A 267 9.03 -11.72 -10.11
CA ALA A 267 9.91 -11.28 -9.03
C ALA A 267 9.11 -10.86 -7.77
N ALA A 268 7.94 -10.25 -7.94
CA ALA A 268 7.07 -9.92 -6.81
C ALA A 268 6.62 -11.18 -6.04
N VAL A 269 6.31 -12.28 -6.73
CA VAL A 269 5.99 -13.56 -6.09
C VAL A 269 7.19 -14.12 -5.29
N ARG A 270 8.41 -14.02 -5.86
CA ARG A 270 9.64 -14.44 -5.15
C ARG A 270 9.91 -13.56 -3.94
N LEU A 271 9.73 -12.25 -4.09
CA LEU A 271 9.86 -11.27 -3.02
C LEU A 271 8.88 -11.58 -1.88
N PHE A 272 7.62 -11.87 -2.21
CA PHE A 272 6.62 -12.25 -1.21
C PHE A 272 7.10 -13.43 -0.34
N LYS A 273 7.54 -14.53 -0.97
CA LYS A 273 8.04 -15.71 -0.23
C LYS A 273 9.19 -15.35 0.71
N LEU A 274 10.13 -14.54 0.22
CA LEU A 274 11.31 -14.15 0.99
C LEU A 274 10.94 -13.25 2.17
N LEU A 275 10.14 -12.21 1.93
CA LEU A 275 9.78 -11.26 2.99
C LEU A 275 8.83 -11.88 4.02
N LYS A 276 7.89 -12.74 3.60
CA LYS A 276 7.05 -13.47 4.53
C LYS A 276 7.90 -14.37 5.46
N ALA A 277 8.80 -15.15 4.90
CA ALA A 277 9.70 -16.00 5.70
C ALA A 277 10.59 -15.17 6.63
N THR A 278 11.08 -14.01 6.19
CA THR A 278 11.88 -13.10 7.04
C THR A 278 11.04 -12.57 8.21
N MET A 279 9.82 -12.13 7.95
CA MET A 279 8.92 -11.62 8.99
C MET A 279 8.51 -12.73 9.98
N ASP A 280 8.12 -13.89 9.48
CA ASP A 280 7.71 -15.03 10.31
C ASP A 280 8.84 -15.46 11.25
N LEU A 281 10.08 -15.51 10.76
CA LEU A 281 11.26 -15.83 11.57
C LEU A 281 11.46 -14.79 12.70
N ARG A 282 11.44 -13.51 12.37
CA ARG A 282 11.63 -12.44 13.36
C ARG A 282 10.54 -12.39 14.41
N LEU A 283 9.28 -12.64 14.02
CA LEU A 283 8.17 -12.73 14.97
C LEU A 283 8.31 -13.95 15.90
N ALA A 284 8.83 -15.05 15.40
CA ALA A 284 9.09 -16.24 16.22
C ALA A 284 10.25 -16.00 17.22
N GLU A 285 11.32 -15.33 16.81
CA GLU A 285 12.44 -14.94 17.67
C GLU A 285 11.95 -14.01 18.80
N GLU A 286 11.19 -12.95 18.47
CA GLU A 286 10.63 -12.03 19.47
C GLU A 286 9.72 -12.73 20.48
N ALA A 287 8.93 -13.71 20.03
CA ALA A 287 8.07 -14.48 20.91
C ALA A 287 8.86 -15.36 21.92
N VAL A 288 10.06 -15.80 21.55
CA VAL A 288 10.96 -16.55 22.45
C VAL A 288 11.62 -15.62 23.47
N GLU A 289 12.04 -14.43 23.05
CA GLU A 289 12.66 -13.44 23.94
C GLU A 289 11.67 -12.86 24.99
N ALA A 290 10.37 -12.95 24.73
CA ALA A 290 9.32 -12.49 25.64
C ALA A 290 9.00 -13.48 26.79
N ILE A 291 9.61 -14.69 26.79
CA ILE A 291 9.46 -15.72 27.85
C ILE A 291 10.48 -15.48 28.96
#